data_e72a4314b2715e997bc4edee6e0b3574
#
_entry.id   e72a4314b2715e997bc4edee6e0b3574
#
_cell.length_a   1.000
_cell.length_b   1.000
_cell.length_c   1.000
_cell.angle_alpha   90.00
_cell.angle_beta   90.00
_cell.angle_gamma   90.00
#
_symmetry.space_group_name_H-M   'P 1'
#
loop_
_entity.id
_entity.type
_entity.pdbx_description
1 polymer ?
#
loop_
_entity_poly.entity_id
_entity_poly.type
_entity_poly.pdbx_seq_one_letter_code
_entity_poly.pdbx_strand_id
1 'polypeptide(L)'
;EWSVRSMHEFGRLPLVLAWVGEVLLAAVCALCWAAAAWVAIWLTPSRKALRWIALALTLTAAEWLRGAGGLDFGWLTPALATLDTPWASLAPLGGPMGVTFALLLSLTGVGALMTFLFSAFRRRRLEGSETALAVGIAIVVLGLSFWSGRQLWSTPGPAVALRLVQMDLPVVDGWTRPDSVTRLVETTKWMETPWEAAQKDLTRVVLTPEGILSADSVRPSAALRAAMGNFAAAAQGPVLFNGFRRGTEGNWYNSCLLYTSP
;
A
#
# COMPACT_ATOMS: atom_id res chain seq x y z
N GLU A 1 9.76 -13.41 -8.79
CA GLU A 1 11.15 -13.25 -9.32
C GLU A 1 11.86 -12.08 -8.65
N TRP A 2 11.23 -10.89 -8.53
CA TRP A 2 11.84 -9.73 -7.86
C TRP A 2 12.13 -9.99 -6.38
N SER A 3 11.22 -10.57 -5.63
CA SER A 3 11.37 -10.91 -4.21
C SER A 3 12.49 -11.93 -3.98
N VAL A 4 12.60 -12.94 -4.84
CA VAL A 4 13.69 -13.92 -4.81
C VAL A 4 15.03 -13.23 -5.03
N ARG A 5 15.10 -12.35 -6.04
CA ARG A 5 16.29 -11.57 -6.33
C ARG A 5 16.66 -10.66 -5.14
N SER A 6 15.68 -9.99 -4.54
CA SER A 6 15.88 -9.16 -3.36
C SER A 6 16.42 -9.94 -2.17
N MET A 7 15.86 -11.12 -1.89
CA MET A 7 16.35 -12.00 -0.82
C MET A 7 17.77 -12.53 -1.09
N HIS A 8 18.10 -12.80 -2.35
CA HIS A 8 19.43 -13.30 -2.73
C HIS A 8 20.47 -12.18 -2.72
N GLU A 9 20.24 -11.08 -3.43
CA GLU A 9 21.22 -10.01 -3.62
C GLU A 9 21.39 -9.15 -2.35
N PHE A 10 20.30 -8.81 -1.66
CA PHE A 10 20.33 -7.93 -0.50
C PHE A 10 20.23 -8.68 0.83
N GLY A 11 19.48 -9.77 0.87
CA GLY A 11 19.36 -10.62 2.06
C GLY A 11 20.50 -11.65 2.20
N ARG A 12 21.39 -11.76 1.20
CA ARG A 12 22.49 -12.73 1.14
C ARG A 12 22.07 -14.18 1.33
N LEU A 13 20.81 -14.48 1.04
CA LEU A 13 20.34 -15.86 1.09
C LEU A 13 20.86 -16.65 -0.13
N PRO A 14 21.30 -17.91 0.04
CA PRO A 14 21.51 -18.79 -1.09
C PRO A 14 20.25 -18.83 -1.98
N LEU A 15 20.43 -18.82 -3.30
CA LEU A 15 19.33 -18.72 -4.27
C LEU A 15 18.23 -19.76 -4.02
N VAL A 16 18.62 -20.99 -3.66
CA VAL A 16 17.67 -22.07 -3.32
C VAL A 16 16.81 -21.69 -2.13
N LEU A 17 17.39 -21.13 -1.07
CA LEU A 17 16.65 -20.68 0.12
C LEU A 17 15.76 -19.47 -0.18
N ALA A 18 16.18 -18.59 -1.07
CA ALA A 18 15.34 -17.48 -1.53
C ALA A 18 14.10 -17.98 -2.27
N TRP A 19 14.24 -19.00 -3.13
CA TRP A 19 13.09 -19.66 -3.78
C TRP A 19 12.18 -20.37 -2.78
N VAL A 20 12.75 -21.09 -1.81
CA VAL A 20 11.96 -21.74 -0.74
C VAL A 20 11.17 -20.68 0.06
N GLY A 21 11.81 -19.58 0.41
CA GLY A 21 11.15 -18.45 1.11
C GLY A 21 9.98 -17.88 0.30
N GLU A 22 10.16 -17.67 -0.99
CA GLU A 22 9.10 -17.20 -1.89
C GLU A 22 7.91 -18.16 -1.96
N VAL A 23 8.19 -19.46 -2.13
CA VAL A 23 7.12 -20.48 -2.16
C VAL A 23 6.37 -20.56 -0.84
N LEU A 24 7.08 -20.46 0.30
CA LEU A 24 6.44 -20.45 1.62
C LEU A 24 5.56 -19.21 1.81
N LEU A 25 6.04 -18.04 1.41
CA LEU A 25 5.25 -16.80 1.46
C LEU A 25 4.00 -16.90 0.60
N ALA A 26 4.15 -17.38 -0.64
CA ALA A 26 3.02 -17.60 -1.54
C ALA A 26 2.01 -18.61 -0.96
N ALA A 27 2.51 -19.68 -0.33
CA ALA A 27 1.66 -20.68 0.32
C ALA A 27 0.87 -20.09 1.50
N VAL A 28 1.50 -19.27 2.35
CA VAL A 28 0.81 -18.59 3.46
C VAL A 28 -0.30 -17.67 2.93
N CYS A 29 -0.01 -16.86 1.92
CA CYS A 29 -1.02 -15.99 1.29
C CYS A 29 -2.16 -16.81 0.68
N ALA A 30 -1.84 -17.90 -0.02
CA ALA A 30 -2.85 -18.78 -0.62
C ALA A 30 -3.72 -19.48 0.44
N LEU A 31 -3.14 -19.88 1.57
CA LEU A 31 -3.89 -20.49 2.68
C LEU A 31 -4.89 -19.51 3.30
N CYS A 32 -4.55 -18.22 3.42
CA CYS A 32 -5.48 -17.20 3.89
C CYS A 32 -6.72 -17.11 2.97
N TRP A 33 -6.51 -17.14 1.66
CA TRP A 33 -7.60 -17.10 0.69
C TRP A 33 -8.41 -18.41 0.65
N ALA A 34 -7.73 -19.54 0.75
CA ALA A 34 -8.39 -20.85 0.83
C ALA A 34 -9.26 -20.97 2.09
N ALA A 35 -8.76 -20.51 3.24
CA ALA A 35 -9.52 -20.48 4.49
C ALA A 35 -10.75 -19.56 4.37
N ALA A 36 -10.60 -18.37 3.76
CA ALA A 36 -11.71 -17.47 3.52
C ALA A 36 -12.79 -18.10 2.62
N ALA A 37 -12.39 -18.78 1.55
CA ALA A 37 -13.30 -19.49 0.66
C ALA A 37 -14.02 -20.66 1.39
N TRP A 38 -13.29 -21.40 2.21
CA TRP A 38 -13.86 -22.47 3.03
C TRP A 38 -14.90 -21.93 4.02
N VAL A 39 -14.59 -20.82 4.71
CA VAL A 39 -15.53 -20.14 5.63
C VAL A 39 -16.78 -19.67 4.88
N ALA A 40 -16.63 -19.10 3.69
CA ALA A 40 -17.78 -18.68 2.87
C ALA A 40 -18.73 -19.86 2.56
N ILE A 41 -18.17 -21.01 2.20
CA ILE A 41 -18.93 -22.23 1.92
C ILE A 41 -19.61 -22.74 3.20
N TRP A 42 -18.90 -22.76 4.32
CA TRP A 42 -19.41 -23.20 5.61
C TRP A 42 -20.56 -22.33 6.11
N LEU A 43 -20.48 -21.01 5.95
CA LEU A 43 -21.54 -20.07 6.34
C LEU A 43 -22.79 -20.15 5.44
N THR A 44 -22.66 -20.70 4.22
CA THR A 44 -23.74 -20.70 3.24
C THR A 44 -24.01 -22.08 2.65
N PRO A 45 -24.30 -23.13 3.47
CA PRO A 45 -24.42 -24.51 2.98
C PRO A 45 -25.54 -24.69 1.98
N SER A 46 -26.70 -24.03 2.20
CA SER A 46 -27.93 -24.23 1.43
C SER A 46 -28.30 -23.06 0.52
N ARG A 47 -27.58 -21.93 0.61
CA ARG A 47 -27.95 -20.67 -0.07
C ARG A 47 -26.86 -20.25 -1.05
N LYS A 48 -26.88 -20.80 -2.25
CA LYS A 48 -25.86 -20.55 -3.28
C LYS A 48 -25.73 -19.08 -3.66
N ALA A 49 -26.83 -18.33 -3.76
CA ALA A 49 -26.80 -16.89 -4.05
C ALA A 49 -26.01 -16.09 -3.01
N LEU A 50 -26.22 -16.39 -1.72
CA LEU A 50 -25.50 -15.72 -0.63
C LEU A 50 -24.01 -16.11 -0.58
N ARG A 51 -23.65 -17.26 -1.16
CA ARG A 51 -22.25 -17.72 -1.20
C ARG A 51 -21.33 -16.74 -1.93
N TRP A 52 -21.80 -16.12 -2.99
CA TRP A 52 -21.02 -15.14 -3.72
C TRP A 52 -20.72 -13.89 -2.88
N ILE A 53 -21.73 -13.42 -2.15
CA ILE A 53 -21.57 -12.28 -1.23
C ILE A 53 -20.66 -12.67 -0.06
N ALA A 54 -20.90 -13.85 0.54
CA ALA A 54 -20.08 -14.37 1.63
C ALA A 54 -18.61 -14.52 1.19
N LEU A 55 -18.36 -14.98 -0.04
CA LEU A 55 -17.02 -15.11 -0.58
C LEU A 55 -16.32 -13.74 -0.70
N ALA A 56 -17.00 -12.72 -1.22
CA ALA A 56 -16.43 -11.38 -1.29
C ALA A 56 -16.13 -10.83 0.12
N LEU A 57 -17.02 -11.03 1.08
CA LEU A 57 -16.83 -10.58 2.47
C LEU A 57 -15.67 -11.31 3.17
N THR A 58 -15.62 -12.64 3.08
CA THR A 58 -14.60 -13.43 3.76
C THR A 58 -13.22 -13.22 3.15
N LEU A 59 -13.10 -13.06 1.82
CA LEU A 59 -11.85 -12.72 1.16
C LEU A 59 -11.37 -11.31 1.56
N THR A 60 -12.28 -10.33 1.65
CA THR A 60 -11.93 -8.98 2.13
C THR A 60 -11.47 -9.02 3.59
N ALA A 61 -12.15 -9.79 4.43
CA ALA A 61 -11.75 -9.98 5.82
C ALA A 61 -10.37 -10.66 5.94
N ALA A 62 -10.07 -11.64 5.09
CA ALA A 62 -8.76 -12.27 5.04
C ALA A 62 -7.66 -11.27 4.62
N GLU A 63 -7.93 -10.40 3.66
CA GLU A 63 -7.02 -9.33 3.28
C GLU A 63 -6.77 -8.34 4.43
N TRP A 64 -7.83 -7.97 5.14
CA TRP A 64 -7.70 -7.10 6.31
C TRP A 64 -6.89 -7.78 7.42
N LEU A 65 -7.17 -9.04 7.74
CA LEU A 65 -6.42 -9.81 8.75
C LEU A 65 -4.94 -9.97 8.36
N ARG A 66 -4.65 -10.17 7.07
CA ARG A 66 -3.30 -10.29 6.55
C ARG A 66 -2.52 -8.98 6.69
N GLY A 67 -3.18 -7.83 6.48
CA GLY A 67 -2.55 -6.52 6.52
C GLY A 67 -2.49 -5.86 7.90
N ALA A 68 -3.49 -6.10 8.77
CA ALA A 68 -3.64 -5.42 10.05
C ALA A 68 -3.78 -6.37 11.25
N GLY A 69 -3.92 -7.66 11.00
CA GLY A 69 -4.33 -8.65 12.01
C GLY A 69 -3.20 -9.48 12.63
N GLY A 70 -1.94 -9.06 12.51
CA GLY A 70 -0.81 -9.75 13.15
C GLY A 70 0.18 -10.43 12.20
N LEU A 71 -0.14 -10.58 10.92
CA LEU A 71 0.85 -10.94 9.89
C LEU A 71 1.58 -9.70 9.37
N ASP A 72 0.98 -8.51 9.54
CA ASP A 72 1.46 -7.18 9.10
C ASP A 72 1.99 -7.17 7.66
N PHE A 73 1.45 -8.05 6.82
CA PHE A 73 1.81 -8.20 5.43
C PHE A 73 0.72 -7.62 4.53
N GLY A 74 0.65 -6.29 4.47
CA GLY A 74 -0.35 -5.54 3.68
C GLY A 74 -0.01 -5.36 2.19
N TRP A 75 1.03 -6.01 1.68
CA TRP A 75 1.45 -5.90 0.29
C TRP A 75 0.50 -6.67 -0.64
N LEU A 76 0.46 -6.25 -1.90
CA LEU A 76 -0.36 -6.89 -2.94
C LEU A 76 -1.87 -6.91 -2.63
N THR A 77 -2.37 -5.91 -1.91
CA THR A 77 -3.80 -5.74 -1.68
C THR A 77 -4.52 -5.56 -3.02
N PRO A 78 -5.62 -6.29 -3.29
CA PRO A 78 -6.32 -6.24 -4.58
C PRO A 78 -6.75 -4.83 -5.00
N ALA A 79 -7.04 -3.94 -4.05
CA ALA A 79 -7.35 -2.53 -4.33
C ALA A 79 -6.27 -1.81 -5.13
N LEU A 80 -4.99 -2.13 -4.91
CA LEU A 80 -3.88 -1.49 -5.64
C LEU A 80 -3.89 -1.81 -7.13
N ALA A 81 -4.39 -2.99 -7.51
CA ALA A 81 -4.55 -3.36 -8.91
C ALA A 81 -5.67 -2.59 -9.63
N THR A 82 -6.46 -1.80 -8.90
CA THR A 82 -7.62 -1.08 -9.44
C THR A 82 -7.42 0.43 -9.56
N LEU A 83 -6.23 0.96 -9.31
CA LEU A 83 -5.95 2.40 -9.25
C LEU A 83 -6.42 3.16 -10.49
N ASP A 84 -6.26 2.57 -11.69
CA ASP A 84 -6.65 3.17 -12.96
C ASP A 84 -8.04 2.69 -13.45
N THR A 85 -8.87 2.20 -12.54
CA THR A 85 -10.20 1.66 -12.84
C THR A 85 -11.30 2.40 -12.09
N PRO A 86 -12.57 2.26 -12.49
CA PRO A 86 -13.69 2.90 -11.78
C PRO A 86 -13.79 2.52 -10.29
N TRP A 87 -13.33 1.33 -9.88
CA TRP A 87 -13.38 0.91 -8.47
C TRP A 87 -12.55 1.79 -7.54
N ALA A 88 -11.44 2.37 -8.03
CA ALA A 88 -10.60 3.26 -7.23
C ALA A 88 -11.38 4.47 -6.69
N SER A 89 -12.41 4.92 -7.41
CA SER A 89 -13.26 6.05 -6.99
C SER A 89 -14.07 5.78 -5.72
N LEU A 90 -14.17 4.53 -5.28
CA LEU A 90 -14.82 4.15 -4.01
C LEU A 90 -13.89 4.31 -2.79
N ALA A 91 -12.61 4.61 -3.00
CA ALA A 91 -11.65 4.78 -1.91
C ALA A 91 -12.06 5.83 -0.86
N PRO A 92 -12.67 6.98 -1.19
CA PRO A 92 -13.15 7.93 -0.20
C PRO A 92 -14.25 7.39 0.72
N LEU A 93 -15.01 6.37 0.27
CA LEU A 93 -16.12 5.77 1.02
C LEU A 93 -15.67 4.68 2.00
N GLY A 94 -14.72 3.85 1.59
CA GLY A 94 -14.34 2.67 2.38
C GLY A 94 -12.84 2.35 2.41
N GLY A 95 -12.01 3.27 1.96
CA GLY A 95 -10.56 3.04 1.86
C GLY A 95 -10.20 1.85 0.96
N PRO A 96 -8.97 1.35 1.05
CA PRO A 96 -8.51 0.21 0.25
C PRO A 96 -9.34 -1.07 0.47
N MET A 97 -9.85 -1.29 1.68
CA MET A 97 -10.68 -2.47 1.98
C MET A 97 -12.06 -2.38 1.33
N GLY A 98 -12.67 -1.18 1.29
CA GLY A 98 -13.92 -0.95 0.57
C GLY A 98 -13.77 -1.17 -0.93
N VAL A 99 -12.65 -0.71 -1.51
CA VAL A 99 -12.32 -0.96 -2.92
C VAL A 99 -12.10 -2.45 -3.17
N THR A 100 -11.36 -3.15 -2.32
CA THR A 100 -11.15 -4.60 -2.39
C THR A 100 -12.49 -5.35 -2.36
N PHE A 101 -13.37 -4.99 -1.41
CA PHE A 101 -14.70 -5.61 -1.31
C PHE A 101 -15.52 -5.38 -2.58
N ALA A 102 -15.57 -4.15 -3.08
CA ALA A 102 -16.30 -3.81 -4.29
C ALA A 102 -15.78 -4.55 -5.53
N LEU A 103 -14.47 -4.66 -5.67
CA LEU A 103 -13.83 -5.44 -6.73
C LEU A 103 -14.22 -6.91 -6.63
N LEU A 104 -14.02 -7.54 -5.47
CA LEU A 104 -14.33 -8.96 -5.26
C LEU A 104 -15.82 -9.24 -5.47
N LEU A 105 -16.69 -8.35 -5.02
CA LEU A 105 -18.14 -8.47 -5.23
C LEU A 105 -18.50 -8.38 -6.71
N SER A 106 -17.83 -7.52 -7.47
CA SER A 106 -18.03 -7.44 -8.94
C SER A 106 -17.53 -8.70 -9.64
N LEU A 107 -16.37 -9.21 -9.24
CA LEU A 107 -15.80 -10.44 -9.79
C LEU A 107 -16.66 -11.67 -9.49
N THR A 108 -17.31 -11.73 -8.33
CA THR A 108 -18.25 -12.81 -8.01
C THR A 108 -19.48 -12.77 -8.94
N GLY A 109 -19.96 -11.59 -9.33
CA GLY A 109 -21.02 -11.43 -10.33
C GLY A 109 -20.60 -11.97 -11.70
N VAL A 110 -19.37 -11.65 -12.15
CA VAL A 110 -18.81 -12.20 -13.38
C VAL A 110 -18.67 -13.73 -13.29
N GLY A 111 -18.16 -14.25 -12.18
CA GLY A 111 -18.03 -15.69 -11.93
C GLY A 111 -19.38 -16.41 -11.95
N ALA A 112 -20.42 -15.83 -11.35
CA ALA A 112 -21.79 -16.37 -11.38
C ALA A 112 -22.32 -16.42 -12.82
N LEU A 113 -22.14 -15.36 -13.61
CA LEU A 113 -22.54 -15.31 -15.01
C LEU A 113 -21.82 -16.38 -15.84
N MET A 114 -20.50 -16.49 -15.71
CA MET A 114 -19.70 -17.50 -16.40
C MET A 114 -20.17 -18.93 -16.07
N THR A 115 -20.42 -19.19 -14.79
CA THR A 115 -20.93 -20.48 -14.33
C THR A 115 -22.31 -20.79 -14.92
N PHE A 116 -23.19 -19.80 -15.00
CA PHE A 116 -24.51 -19.93 -15.61
C PHE A 116 -24.40 -20.26 -17.11
N LEU A 117 -23.61 -19.48 -17.86
CA LEU A 117 -23.42 -19.69 -19.29
C LEU A 117 -22.84 -21.08 -19.60
N PHE A 118 -21.83 -21.51 -18.84
CA PHE A 118 -21.21 -22.82 -19.00
C PHE A 118 -22.19 -23.98 -18.67
N SER A 119 -23.03 -23.79 -17.67
CA SER A 119 -24.05 -24.80 -17.31
C SER A 119 -25.20 -24.83 -18.30
N ALA A 120 -25.62 -23.70 -18.85
CA ALA A 120 -26.57 -23.63 -19.93
C ALA A 120 -26.05 -24.36 -21.19
N PHE A 121 -24.76 -24.16 -21.54
CA PHE A 121 -24.11 -24.89 -22.63
C PHE A 121 -24.11 -26.41 -22.40
N ARG A 122 -23.88 -26.83 -21.12
CA ARG A 122 -23.96 -28.27 -20.74
C ARG A 122 -25.39 -28.79 -20.47
N ARG A 123 -26.42 -28.01 -20.79
CA ARG A 123 -27.82 -28.33 -20.56
C ARG A 123 -28.16 -28.73 -19.12
N ARG A 124 -27.41 -28.20 -18.13
CA ARG A 124 -27.69 -28.37 -16.71
C ARG A 124 -28.61 -27.26 -16.24
N ARG A 125 -29.61 -27.62 -15.41
CA ARG A 125 -30.50 -26.61 -14.81
C ARG A 125 -29.74 -25.87 -13.72
N LEU A 126 -29.60 -24.53 -13.85
CA LEU A 126 -29.20 -23.62 -12.81
C LEU A 126 -30.33 -22.65 -12.49
N GLU A 127 -30.38 -22.21 -11.26
CA GLU A 127 -31.33 -21.20 -10.83
C GLU A 127 -30.90 -19.84 -11.38
N GLY A 128 -31.59 -19.36 -12.40
CA GLY A 128 -31.27 -18.07 -13.05
C GLY A 128 -31.43 -16.88 -12.10
N SER A 129 -32.29 -17.00 -11.09
CA SER A 129 -32.51 -15.96 -10.08
C SER A 129 -31.27 -15.63 -9.27
N GLU A 130 -30.45 -16.62 -8.88
CA GLU A 130 -29.22 -16.43 -8.14
C GLU A 130 -28.15 -15.70 -8.98
N THR A 131 -28.04 -16.09 -10.25
CA THR A 131 -27.14 -15.42 -11.18
C THR A 131 -27.57 -13.97 -11.43
N ALA A 132 -28.86 -13.74 -11.62
CA ALA A 132 -29.41 -12.41 -11.81
C ALA A 132 -29.13 -11.49 -10.61
N LEU A 133 -29.25 -12.02 -9.38
CA LEU A 133 -28.91 -11.29 -8.16
C LEU A 133 -27.41 -10.92 -8.14
N ALA A 134 -26.52 -11.87 -8.37
CA ALA A 134 -25.08 -11.62 -8.34
C ALA A 134 -24.63 -10.61 -9.42
N VAL A 135 -25.17 -10.74 -10.63
CA VAL A 135 -24.91 -9.79 -11.73
C VAL A 135 -25.52 -8.42 -11.43
N GLY A 136 -26.74 -8.37 -10.88
CA GLY A 136 -27.36 -7.11 -10.45
C GLY A 136 -26.55 -6.36 -9.41
N ILE A 137 -26.01 -7.06 -8.41
CA ILE A 137 -25.10 -6.48 -7.42
C ILE A 137 -23.82 -5.92 -8.08
N ALA A 138 -23.22 -6.66 -9.01
CA ALA A 138 -22.02 -6.19 -9.73
C ALA A 138 -22.32 -4.93 -10.53
N ILE A 139 -23.48 -4.83 -11.17
CA ILE A 139 -23.92 -3.63 -11.92
C ILE A 139 -24.10 -2.44 -10.95
N VAL A 140 -24.73 -2.67 -9.79
CA VAL A 140 -24.90 -1.60 -8.77
C VAL A 140 -23.56 -1.12 -8.26
N VAL A 141 -22.62 -2.00 -7.96
CA VAL A 141 -21.27 -1.64 -7.53
C VAL A 141 -20.55 -0.81 -8.59
N LEU A 142 -20.61 -1.21 -9.86
CA LEU A 142 -20.05 -0.43 -10.95
C LEU A 142 -20.74 0.94 -11.09
N GLY A 143 -22.06 1.00 -11.01
CA GLY A 143 -22.82 2.25 -11.01
C GLY A 143 -22.41 3.19 -9.88
N LEU A 144 -22.24 2.67 -8.67
CA LEU A 144 -21.74 3.42 -7.52
C LEU A 144 -20.29 3.92 -7.75
N SER A 145 -19.45 3.11 -8.39
CA SER A 145 -18.08 3.50 -8.73
C SER A 145 -18.07 4.68 -9.70
N PHE A 146 -18.86 4.64 -10.76
CA PHE A 146 -18.98 5.76 -11.70
C PHE A 146 -19.62 7.00 -11.07
N TRP A 147 -20.61 6.83 -10.20
CA TRP A 147 -21.20 7.93 -9.44
C TRP A 147 -20.16 8.57 -8.50
N SER A 148 -19.46 7.76 -7.72
CA SER A 148 -18.42 8.22 -6.78
C SER A 148 -17.30 8.98 -7.49
N GLY A 149 -16.89 8.53 -8.68
CA GLY A 149 -15.87 9.20 -9.49
C GLY A 149 -16.27 10.59 -10.00
N ARG A 150 -17.56 10.95 -9.94
CA ARG A 150 -18.07 12.27 -10.29
C ARG A 150 -18.24 13.20 -9.08
N GLN A 151 -18.03 12.68 -7.87
CA GLN A 151 -18.17 13.50 -6.67
C GLN A 151 -16.85 14.22 -6.34
N LEU A 152 -16.96 15.42 -5.85
CA LEU A 152 -15.86 16.16 -5.23
C LEU A 152 -15.79 15.80 -3.76
N TRP A 153 -14.94 14.82 -3.42
CA TRP A 153 -14.78 14.34 -2.04
C TRP A 153 -13.92 15.26 -1.18
N SER A 154 -13.18 16.19 -1.79
CA SER A 154 -12.34 17.16 -1.09
C SER A 154 -12.33 18.48 -1.86
N THR A 155 -12.12 19.55 -1.14
CA THR A 155 -11.86 20.87 -1.73
C THR A 155 -10.34 21.10 -1.72
N PRO A 156 -9.76 21.65 -2.80
CA PRO A 156 -8.36 22.02 -2.82
C PRO A 156 -8.04 23.01 -1.69
N GLY A 157 -7.02 22.70 -0.91
CA GLY A 157 -6.45 23.64 0.05
C GLY A 157 -5.44 24.60 -0.63
N PRO A 158 -4.75 25.44 0.17
CA PRO A 158 -3.67 26.27 -0.35
C PRO A 158 -2.61 25.40 -1.04
N ALA A 159 -2.09 25.91 -2.15
CA ALA A 159 -1.01 25.23 -2.87
C ALA A 159 0.27 25.21 -2.02
N VAL A 160 0.98 24.09 -2.10
CA VAL A 160 2.26 23.88 -1.41
C VAL A 160 3.32 23.52 -2.46
N ALA A 161 4.47 24.15 -2.39
CA ALA A 161 5.61 23.80 -3.22
C ALA A 161 6.37 22.61 -2.59
N LEU A 162 6.41 21.49 -3.29
CA LEU A 162 7.09 20.27 -2.82
C LEU A 162 8.40 20.08 -3.57
N ARG A 163 9.48 19.78 -2.84
CA ARG A 163 10.72 19.25 -3.39
C ARG A 163 10.91 17.83 -2.90
N LEU A 164 10.86 16.88 -3.82
CA LEU A 164 11.13 15.48 -3.54
C LEU A 164 12.61 15.21 -3.75
N VAL A 165 13.26 14.66 -2.74
CA VAL A 165 14.68 14.29 -2.80
C VAL A 165 14.78 12.82 -3.09
N GLN A 166 15.36 12.46 -4.23
CA GLN A 166 15.72 11.09 -4.56
C GLN A 166 17.23 10.95 -4.47
N MET A 167 17.69 10.18 -3.50
CA MET A 167 19.10 9.86 -3.36
C MET A 167 19.37 8.58 -4.15
N ASP A 168 20.15 8.69 -5.21
CA ASP A 168 20.65 7.54 -5.97
C ASP A 168 21.83 6.90 -5.22
N LEU A 169 21.54 6.39 -4.03
CA LEU A 169 22.53 5.67 -3.23
C LEU A 169 22.58 4.22 -3.68
N PRO A 170 23.76 3.69 -4.00
CA PRO A 170 23.90 2.28 -4.28
C PRO A 170 23.42 1.48 -3.08
N VAL A 171 22.64 0.43 -3.33
CA VAL A 171 22.32 -0.56 -2.31
C VAL A 171 23.58 -1.38 -2.06
N VAL A 172 24.42 -0.87 -1.15
CA VAL A 172 25.68 -1.52 -0.80
C VAL A 172 25.39 -2.66 0.15
N ASP A 173 26.22 -3.67 0.06
CA ASP A 173 26.24 -4.89 0.86
C ASP A 173 25.91 -4.67 2.33
N GLY A 174 24.75 -5.15 2.73
CA GLY A 174 24.32 -5.12 4.09
C GLY A 174 24.06 -3.71 4.62
N TRP A 175 23.84 -3.59 5.89
CA TRP A 175 23.52 -2.36 6.62
C TRP A 175 24.69 -1.37 6.76
N THR A 176 25.78 -1.54 6.03
CA THR A 176 26.94 -0.63 5.96
C THR A 176 26.66 0.56 5.05
N ARG A 177 25.53 1.24 5.27
CA ARG A 177 25.26 2.51 4.61
C ARG A 177 26.14 3.60 5.23
N PRO A 178 26.59 4.61 4.47
CA PRO A 178 27.15 5.82 5.04
C PRO A 178 26.28 6.29 6.18
N ASP A 179 26.88 6.80 7.25
CA ASP A 179 26.12 7.27 8.38
C ASP A 179 25.15 8.41 7.96
N SER A 180 24.13 8.66 8.77
CA SER A 180 23.11 9.65 8.47
C SER A 180 23.69 11.05 8.29
N VAL A 181 24.78 11.38 8.98
CA VAL A 181 25.45 12.69 8.88
C VAL A 181 26.05 12.85 7.49
N THR A 182 26.83 11.88 7.02
CA THR A 182 27.45 11.90 5.69
C THR A 182 26.38 12.01 4.59
N ARG A 183 25.31 11.23 4.69
CA ARG A 183 24.20 11.30 3.72
C ARG A 183 23.54 12.67 3.67
N LEU A 184 23.27 13.28 4.82
CA LEU A 184 22.66 14.60 4.86
C LEU A 184 23.61 15.67 4.30
N VAL A 185 24.90 15.62 4.63
CA VAL A 185 25.89 16.56 4.11
C VAL A 185 25.99 16.47 2.59
N GLU A 186 26.07 15.28 2.03
CA GLU A 186 26.11 15.07 0.57
C GLU A 186 24.84 15.55 -0.11
N THR A 187 23.68 15.27 0.48
CA THR A 187 22.40 15.66 -0.08
C THR A 187 22.12 17.15 0.06
N THR A 188 22.70 17.81 1.06
CA THR A 188 22.56 19.28 1.26
C THR A 188 23.02 20.07 0.04
N LYS A 189 24.03 19.58 -0.68
CA LYS A 189 24.52 20.23 -1.91
C LYS A 189 23.42 20.34 -2.98
N TRP A 190 22.48 19.43 -3.02
CA TRP A 190 21.36 19.47 -3.99
C TRP A 190 20.25 20.43 -3.56
N MET A 191 20.24 20.85 -2.29
CA MET A 191 19.29 21.84 -1.79
C MET A 191 19.65 23.27 -2.21
N GLU A 192 20.88 23.48 -2.67
CA GLU A 192 21.36 24.78 -3.19
C GLU A 192 20.64 25.18 -4.49
N THR A 193 20.01 24.23 -5.18
CA THR A 193 19.18 24.54 -6.35
C THR A 193 18.04 25.48 -5.96
N PRO A 194 17.94 26.67 -6.56
CA PRO A 194 16.89 27.63 -6.19
C PRO A 194 15.49 27.07 -6.45
N TRP A 195 14.54 27.50 -5.65
CA TRP A 195 13.12 27.30 -5.95
C TRP A 195 12.73 28.15 -7.17
N GLU A 196 11.83 27.61 -8.01
CA GLU A 196 11.31 28.35 -9.15
C GLU A 196 10.62 29.66 -8.71
N ALA A 197 10.68 30.68 -9.56
CA ALA A 197 10.09 31.99 -9.25
C ALA A 197 8.58 31.90 -8.92
N ALA A 198 7.84 31.01 -9.62
CA ALA A 198 6.42 30.78 -9.37
C ALA A 198 6.11 30.14 -8.00
N GLN A 199 7.13 29.64 -7.28
CA GLN A 199 6.99 28.99 -5.99
C GLN A 199 7.37 29.88 -4.81
N LYS A 200 7.76 31.14 -5.06
CA LYS A 200 8.28 32.04 -4.01
C LYS A 200 7.28 32.33 -2.90
N ASP A 201 5.99 32.45 -3.26
CA ASP A 201 4.92 32.81 -2.35
C ASP A 201 4.19 31.58 -1.77
N LEU A 202 4.63 30.38 -2.13
CA LEU A 202 4.04 29.13 -1.64
C LEU A 202 4.74 28.64 -0.37
N THR A 203 3.99 27.96 0.47
CA THR A 203 4.57 27.15 1.56
C THR A 203 5.45 26.08 0.93
N ARG A 204 6.74 26.07 1.28
CA ARG A 204 7.73 25.14 0.75
C ARG A 204 7.88 23.97 1.70
N VAL A 205 7.96 22.75 1.18
CA VAL A 205 8.20 21.55 1.97
C VAL A 205 9.16 20.64 1.20
N VAL A 206 10.17 20.12 1.89
CA VAL A 206 11.09 19.13 1.32
C VAL A 206 10.76 17.76 1.91
N LEU A 207 10.61 16.76 1.04
CA LEU A 207 10.40 15.37 1.41
C LEU A 207 11.66 14.57 1.10
N THR A 208 12.19 13.88 2.09
CA THR A 208 13.34 12.99 1.93
C THR A 208 12.88 11.53 1.76
N PRO A 209 13.70 10.67 1.15
CA PRO A 209 13.35 9.26 0.96
C PRO A 209 13.36 8.48 2.28
N GLU A 210 12.79 7.29 2.23
CA GLU A 210 12.82 6.34 3.34
C GLU A 210 14.26 5.97 3.71
N GLY A 211 14.52 5.91 5.01
CA GLY A 211 15.82 5.48 5.55
C GLY A 211 16.94 6.48 5.40
N ILE A 212 16.65 7.78 5.19
CA ILE A 212 17.70 8.81 5.18
C ILE A 212 18.39 8.93 6.53
N LEU A 213 17.65 8.75 7.61
CA LEU A 213 18.19 8.70 8.97
C LEU A 213 18.19 7.24 9.45
N SER A 214 19.36 6.69 9.71
CA SER A 214 19.54 5.29 10.15
C SER A 214 19.61 5.12 11.67
N ALA A 215 19.76 6.20 12.43
CA ALA A 215 19.85 6.19 13.88
C ALA A 215 18.57 6.73 14.53
N ASP A 216 18.48 6.61 15.87
CA ASP A 216 17.41 7.24 16.64
C ASP A 216 17.32 8.73 16.35
N SER A 217 16.38 9.09 15.50
CA SER A 217 16.22 10.46 15.01
C SER A 217 15.43 11.36 15.95
N VAL A 218 14.84 10.82 17.00
CA VAL A 218 14.16 11.60 18.06
C VAL A 218 15.18 12.13 19.09
N ARG A 219 16.27 11.39 19.29
CA ARG A 219 17.39 11.82 20.17
C ARG A 219 18.69 11.82 19.37
N PRO A 220 18.81 12.67 18.36
CA PRO A 220 19.96 12.67 17.47
C PRO A 220 21.22 13.11 18.24
N SER A 221 22.38 12.56 17.84
CA SER A 221 23.66 13.06 18.27
C SER A 221 23.83 14.55 17.90
N ALA A 222 24.75 15.25 18.56
CA ALA A 222 25.02 16.66 18.23
C ALA A 222 25.38 16.85 16.75
N ALA A 223 26.18 15.96 16.17
CA ALA A 223 26.55 15.97 14.77
C ALA A 223 25.35 15.76 13.84
N LEU A 224 24.48 14.78 14.13
CA LEU A 224 23.29 14.54 13.35
C LEU A 224 22.30 15.72 13.42
N ARG A 225 22.13 16.31 14.59
CA ARG A 225 21.28 17.49 14.77
C ARG A 225 21.78 18.68 13.98
N ALA A 226 23.09 18.93 13.99
CA ALA A 226 23.71 19.98 13.17
C ALA A 226 23.52 19.73 11.67
N ALA A 227 23.70 18.47 11.20
CA ALA A 227 23.49 18.12 9.81
C ALA A 227 22.01 18.29 9.38
N MET A 228 21.05 17.92 10.22
CA MET A 228 19.61 18.14 9.97
C MET A 228 19.30 19.64 9.91
N GLY A 229 19.87 20.44 10.81
CA GLY A 229 19.70 21.90 10.82
C GLY A 229 20.26 22.55 9.56
N ASN A 230 21.47 22.19 9.15
CA ASN A 230 22.10 22.69 7.93
C ASN A 230 21.29 22.31 6.67
N PHE A 231 20.79 21.06 6.62
CA PHE A 231 19.93 20.60 5.54
C PHE A 231 18.63 21.42 5.46
N ALA A 232 17.97 21.63 6.61
CA ALA A 232 16.73 22.40 6.66
C ALA A 232 16.96 23.89 6.30
N ALA A 233 18.06 24.47 6.72
CA ALA A 233 18.45 25.84 6.34
C ALA A 233 18.66 25.94 4.82
N ALA A 234 19.38 25.02 4.21
CA ALA A 234 19.57 24.96 2.76
C ALA A 234 18.27 24.69 2.00
N ALA A 235 17.37 23.92 2.57
CA ALA A 235 16.04 23.62 2.02
C ALA A 235 15.11 24.84 1.97
N GLN A 236 15.36 25.85 2.78
CA GLN A 236 14.55 27.08 2.91
C GLN A 236 13.07 26.79 3.23
N GLY A 237 12.80 25.77 4.06
CA GLY A 237 11.47 25.38 4.46
C GLY A 237 11.46 24.12 5.33
N PRO A 238 10.29 23.73 5.85
CA PRO A 238 10.12 22.50 6.60
C PRO A 238 10.60 21.28 5.82
N VAL A 239 11.22 20.34 6.52
CA VAL A 239 11.71 19.09 5.94
C VAL A 239 11.04 17.92 6.63
N LEU A 240 10.51 17.00 5.85
CA LEU A 240 10.03 15.71 6.31
C LEU A 240 11.15 14.68 6.14
N PHE A 241 11.77 14.30 7.26
CA PHE A 241 12.77 13.23 7.31
C PHE A 241 12.11 11.91 7.65
N ASN A 242 12.52 10.85 6.96
CA ASN A 242 12.23 9.50 7.41
C ASN A 242 13.39 8.95 8.24
N GLY A 243 13.07 8.28 9.32
CA GLY A 243 14.06 7.67 10.20
C GLY A 243 13.46 6.76 11.25
N PHE A 244 14.33 6.09 11.99
CA PHE A 244 13.91 5.19 13.04
C PHE A 244 13.82 5.92 14.39
N ARG A 245 12.73 5.64 15.09
CA ARG A 245 12.47 6.16 16.43
C ARG A 245 12.35 5.00 17.41
N ARG A 246 13.02 5.10 18.55
CA ARG A 246 12.83 4.18 19.66
C ARG A 246 11.67 4.64 20.54
N GLY A 247 10.69 3.77 20.74
CA GLY A 247 9.57 4.02 21.66
C GLY A 247 9.98 3.86 23.12
N THR A 248 9.08 4.25 24.03
CA THR A 248 9.27 4.14 25.48
C THR A 248 9.48 2.71 25.95
N GLU A 249 8.88 1.75 25.24
CA GLU A 249 9.00 0.31 25.53
C GLU A 249 10.22 -0.34 24.87
N GLY A 250 11.09 0.44 24.25
CA GLY A 250 12.29 -0.05 23.61
C GLY A 250 12.11 -0.52 22.15
N ASN A 251 10.90 -0.58 21.64
CA ASN A 251 10.58 -0.96 20.26
C ASN A 251 11.03 0.11 19.28
N TRP A 252 11.43 -0.32 18.07
CA TRP A 252 11.78 0.57 16.98
C TRP A 252 10.59 0.80 16.07
N TYR A 253 10.39 2.06 15.67
CA TYR A 253 9.34 2.49 14.75
C TYR A 253 9.96 3.19 13.55
N ASN A 254 9.54 2.82 12.36
CA ASN A 254 9.78 3.63 11.16
C ASN A 254 8.88 4.87 11.24
N SER A 255 9.47 6.04 11.20
CA SER A 255 8.78 7.28 11.53
C SER A 255 9.11 8.39 10.55
N CYS A 256 8.13 9.24 10.30
CA CYS A 256 8.31 10.48 9.57
C CYS A 256 8.40 11.63 10.59
N LEU A 257 9.46 12.43 10.50
CA LEU A 257 9.77 13.53 11.39
C LEU A 257 9.66 14.84 10.63
N LEU A 258 8.76 15.71 11.06
CA LEU A 258 8.71 17.07 10.56
C LEU A 258 9.75 17.90 11.31
N TYR A 259 10.74 18.40 10.58
CA TYR A 259 11.74 19.32 11.09
C TYR A 259 11.45 20.72 10.54
N THR A 260 11.18 21.64 11.43
CA THR A 260 11.08 23.07 11.12
C THR A 260 12.34 23.74 11.65
N SER A 261 12.98 24.55 10.84
CA SER A 261 14.11 25.37 11.32
C SER A 261 13.68 26.18 12.55
N PRO A 262 14.50 26.26 13.59
CA PRO A 262 14.24 27.15 14.72
C PRO A 262 14.14 28.58 14.30
#